data_86ca4798818fc1b2577dbb01f7850618
#
_entry.id   86ca4798818fc1b2577dbb01f7850618
#
_cell.length_a   1.000
_cell.length_b   1.000
_cell.length_c   1.000
_cell.angle_alpha   90.00
_cell.angle_beta   90.00
_cell.angle_gamma   90.00
#
_symmetry.space_group_name_H-M   'P 1'
#
loop_
_entity.id
_entity.type
_entity.pdbx_description
1 polymer ?
#
loop_
_entity_poly.entity_id
_entity_poly.type
_entity_poly.pdbx_seq_one_letter_code
_entity_poly.pdbx_strand_id
1 'polypeptide(L)'
;MYDVFISYSRTNQKIVDVFVSRLREEGFSIWIDRKGIESGDSFKSVIVKAISESNVVLFFSSEASNQSKWTAKEIGLATAFSKPIIPIKLDQAKYGNEVLFDLVNLDFVDYTDPFKRKDMMEKLINVLHSKIGRDIPPPTKKRKDKHYLWYGVGVAVLLAITISVLFLLNGGEDNHQSNQSTNLTHLEPEKVFVVGNVSFKMLLVKGGSFYMGAQRDNPDLPGFDEDAAEDEEPVHEVKVNSFYMLESEVTQSLWKEIMGEEPKEKEGWTEAYGKGDDYPAYNISWNDTQVFLKKLNALTHKQFRLPTEAEWEYAARGGHSTSYKYSGSDHVEYVCWYSKNATKTSPVKKRQENELHLFDMSGNVWEWCGDNYSSYDSSDIQSKTDTLHQNDYVCRGGSWGSGEWRCRVSTRKYRNADHVSKHLGFRIVLDS
;
A
#
# COMPACT_ATOMS: atom_id res chain seq x y z
N MET A 1 -4.54 4.65 33.97
CA MET A 1 -4.90 3.24 33.76
C MET A 1 -5.01 3.02 32.25
N TYR A 2 -4.33 2.04 31.69
CA TYR A 2 -4.31 1.75 30.27
C TYR A 2 -5.01 0.41 30.02
N ASP A 3 -5.64 0.24 28.86
CA ASP A 3 -6.19 -1.03 28.46
C ASP A 3 -5.08 -1.99 28.05
N VAL A 4 -4.10 -1.51 27.31
CA VAL A 4 -3.04 -2.31 26.71
C VAL A 4 -1.68 -1.67 26.92
N PHE A 5 -0.69 -2.45 27.36
CA PHE A 5 0.73 -2.15 27.31
C PHE A 5 1.36 -2.87 26.11
N ILE A 6 2.17 -2.19 25.32
CA ILE A 6 2.86 -2.76 24.15
C ILE A 6 4.34 -2.97 24.48
N SER A 7 4.77 -4.25 24.45
CA SER A 7 6.16 -4.67 24.55
C SER A 7 6.67 -5.14 23.19
N TYR A 8 7.73 -4.54 22.68
CA TYR A 8 8.25 -4.82 21.34
C TYR A 8 9.72 -4.43 21.17
N SER A 9 10.39 -4.96 20.15
CA SER A 9 11.69 -4.42 19.69
C SER A 9 11.46 -3.24 18.75
N ARG A 10 12.27 -2.20 18.85
CA ARG A 10 12.19 -1.02 17.96
C ARG A 10 12.35 -1.36 16.49
N THR A 11 13.05 -2.44 16.16
CA THR A 11 13.11 -2.97 14.79
C THR A 11 11.73 -3.33 14.22
N ASN A 12 10.73 -3.58 15.10
CA ASN A 12 9.36 -3.90 14.71
C ASN A 12 8.40 -2.71 14.79
N GLN A 13 8.91 -1.49 14.99
CA GLN A 13 8.08 -0.31 15.24
C GLN A 13 7.00 -0.10 14.18
N LYS A 14 7.34 -0.23 12.90
CA LYS A 14 6.39 -0.01 11.78
C LYS A 14 5.16 -0.91 11.90
N ILE A 15 5.34 -2.21 12.09
CA ILE A 15 4.23 -3.15 12.23
C ILE A 15 3.44 -2.91 13.51
N VAL A 16 4.12 -2.58 14.61
CA VAL A 16 3.49 -2.25 15.89
C VAL A 16 2.63 -0.99 15.79
N ASP A 17 3.05 0.01 15.01
CA ASP A 17 2.28 1.23 14.78
C ASP A 17 0.95 0.97 14.06
N VAL A 18 0.91 0.01 13.15
CA VAL A 18 -0.35 -0.45 12.50
C VAL A 18 -1.32 -1.01 13.55
N PHE A 19 -0.81 -1.89 14.44
CA PHE A 19 -1.62 -2.42 15.54
C PHE A 19 -2.13 -1.34 16.48
N VAL A 20 -1.23 -0.42 16.88
CA VAL A 20 -1.56 0.68 17.78
C VAL A 20 -2.64 1.59 17.18
N SER A 21 -2.52 1.93 15.91
CA SER A 21 -3.51 2.74 15.20
C SER A 21 -4.86 2.04 15.17
N ARG A 22 -4.87 0.77 14.77
CA ARG A 22 -6.12 -0.02 14.69
C ARG A 22 -6.79 -0.20 16.06
N LEU A 23 -6.02 -0.54 17.09
CA LEU A 23 -6.56 -0.70 18.44
C LEU A 23 -7.10 0.63 19.02
N ARG A 24 -6.46 1.77 18.71
CA ARG A 24 -6.97 3.09 19.09
C ARG A 24 -8.28 3.44 18.39
N GLU A 25 -8.42 3.07 17.11
CA GLU A 25 -9.68 3.22 16.36
C GLU A 25 -10.82 2.43 17.00
N GLU A 26 -10.52 1.29 17.61
CA GLU A 26 -11.46 0.46 18.38
C GLU A 26 -11.68 0.97 19.83
N GLY A 27 -11.07 2.10 20.20
CA GLY A 27 -11.28 2.77 21.48
C GLY A 27 -10.40 2.29 22.64
N PHE A 28 -9.38 1.47 22.37
CA PHE A 28 -8.44 1.03 23.41
C PHE A 28 -7.46 2.14 23.81
N SER A 29 -7.26 2.32 25.11
CA SER A 29 -6.20 3.18 25.64
C SER A 29 -4.88 2.41 25.70
N ILE A 30 -3.84 2.88 24.98
CA ILE A 30 -2.61 2.14 24.76
C ILE A 30 -1.42 2.90 25.34
N TRP A 31 -0.60 2.21 26.11
CA TRP A 31 0.72 2.65 26.48
C TRP A 31 1.78 1.97 25.60
N ILE A 32 2.69 2.79 25.05
CA ILE A 32 3.81 2.34 24.22
C ILE A 32 4.97 3.32 24.39
N ASP A 33 6.21 2.80 24.56
CA ASP A 33 7.40 3.63 24.58
C ASP A 33 7.84 3.97 23.14
N ARG A 34 7.64 5.23 22.74
CA ARG A 34 8.08 5.76 21.45
C ARG A 34 9.35 6.58 21.50
N LYS A 35 9.66 7.19 22.67
CA LYS A 35 10.68 8.24 22.75
C LYS A 35 12.05 7.78 23.22
N GLY A 36 12.19 6.47 23.61
CA GLY A 36 13.45 6.07 24.26
C GLY A 36 13.79 7.06 25.35
N ILE A 37 13.04 7.03 26.44
CA ILE A 37 13.30 7.91 27.59
C ILE A 37 14.78 7.73 27.95
N GLU A 38 15.51 8.83 28.05
CA GLU A 38 16.94 8.84 28.39
C GLU A 38 17.20 7.97 29.63
N SER A 39 18.25 7.16 29.58
CA SER A 39 18.60 6.18 30.60
C SER A 39 18.80 6.83 31.97
N GLY A 40 17.87 6.53 32.89
CA GLY A 40 17.92 6.96 34.29
C GLY A 40 16.96 6.17 35.19
N ASP A 41 17.08 6.30 36.50
CA ASP A 41 16.22 5.58 37.45
C ASP A 41 14.74 5.97 37.33
N SER A 42 14.42 7.16 36.82
CA SER A 42 13.05 7.59 36.54
C SER A 42 12.37 6.78 35.41
N PHE A 43 13.15 6.26 34.45
CA PHE A 43 12.65 5.46 33.34
C PHE A 43 12.09 4.10 33.77
N LYS A 44 12.82 3.40 34.64
CA LYS A 44 12.40 2.11 35.17
C LYS A 44 11.08 2.23 35.92
N SER A 45 10.92 3.29 36.71
CA SER A 45 9.68 3.54 37.48
C SER A 45 8.47 3.80 36.58
N VAL A 46 8.65 4.49 35.44
CA VAL A 46 7.58 4.76 34.46
C VAL A 46 7.09 3.48 33.84
N ILE A 47 7.99 2.58 33.42
CA ILE A 47 7.60 1.29 32.81
C ILE A 47 6.93 0.38 33.84
N VAL A 48 7.49 0.26 35.03
CA VAL A 48 6.88 -0.53 36.13
C VAL A 48 5.45 -0.04 36.38
N LYS A 49 5.26 1.27 36.49
CA LYS A 49 3.95 1.88 36.67
C LYS A 49 3.03 1.61 35.48
N ALA A 50 3.51 1.78 34.25
CA ALA A 50 2.71 1.56 33.05
C ALA A 50 2.21 0.11 32.93
N ILE A 51 3.08 -0.88 33.19
CA ILE A 51 2.70 -2.30 33.21
C ILE A 51 1.70 -2.57 34.34
N SER A 52 1.97 -2.09 35.56
CA SER A 52 1.08 -2.29 36.70
C SER A 52 -0.31 -1.68 36.50
N GLU A 53 -0.41 -0.57 35.79
CA GLU A 53 -1.66 0.14 35.50
C GLU A 53 -2.34 -0.33 34.21
N SER A 54 -1.78 -1.27 33.45
CA SER A 54 -2.38 -1.84 32.25
C SER A 54 -3.20 -3.08 32.55
N ASN A 55 -4.24 -3.34 31.75
CA ASN A 55 -5.08 -4.53 31.90
C ASN A 55 -4.47 -5.75 31.21
N VAL A 56 -3.83 -5.55 30.04
CA VAL A 56 -3.25 -6.61 29.21
C VAL A 56 -1.89 -6.13 28.67
N VAL A 57 -0.95 -7.06 28.49
CA VAL A 57 0.32 -6.82 27.82
C VAL A 57 0.30 -7.53 26.46
N LEU A 58 0.46 -6.81 25.35
CA LEU A 58 0.75 -7.38 24.05
C LEU A 58 2.26 -7.44 23.84
N PHE A 59 2.77 -8.63 23.63
CA PHE A 59 4.18 -8.86 23.35
C PHE A 59 4.40 -9.20 21.88
N PHE A 60 5.03 -8.32 21.13
CA PHE A 60 5.36 -8.55 19.73
C PHE A 60 6.65 -9.38 19.62
N SER A 61 6.47 -10.68 19.40
CA SER A 61 7.53 -11.68 19.35
C SER A 61 8.17 -11.71 17.96
N SER A 62 9.46 -11.41 17.91
CA SER A 62 10.33 -11.53 16.75
C SER A 62 11.72 -11.97 17.19
N GLU A 63 12.62 -12.30 16.24
CA GLU A 63 14.01 -12.62 16.58
C GLU A 63 14.64 -11.50 17.42
N ALA A 64 14.45 -10.24 17.02
CA ALA A 64 15.02 -9.10 17.73
C ALA A 64 14.41 -8.88 19.12
N SER A 65 13.10 -9.04 19.29
CA SER A 65 12.45 -8.89 20.60
C SER A 65 12.73 -10.07 21.53
N ASN A 66 12.82 -11.27 20.98
CA ASN A 66 13.09 -12.49 21.75
C ASN A 66 14.52 -12.55 22.32
N GLN A 67 15.46 -11.81 21.73
CA GLN A 67 16.85 -11.65 22.18
C GLN A 67 17.06 -10.40 23.05
N SER A 68 16.06 -9.54 23.19
CA SER A 68 16.16 -8.27 23.90
C SER A 68 16.06 -8.49 25.42
N LYS A 69 17.14 -8.20 26.16
CA LYS A 69 17.15 -8.18 27.63
C LYS A 69 16.11 -7.22 28.22
N TRP A 70 15.78 -6.18 27.47
CA TRP A 70 14.80 -5.18 27.89
C TRP A 70 13.38 -5.75 27.83
N THR A 71 13.02 -6.35 26.71
CA THR A 71 11.73 -7.01 26.51
C THR A 71 11.54 -8.14 27.53
N ALA A 72 12.59 -8.91 27.82
CA ALA A 72 12.54 -9.93 28.85
C ALA A 72 12.17 -9.39 30.23
N LYS A 73 12.70 -8.20 30.59
CA LYS A 73 12.32 -7.54 31.86
C LYS A 73 10.87 -7.08 31.88
N GLU A 74 10.34 -6.58 30.76
CA GLU A 74 8.94 -6.17 30.66
C GLU A 74 7.99 -7.36 30.82
N ILE A 75 8.33 -8.49 30.18
CA ILE A 75 7.57 -9.75 30.32
C ILE A 75 7.63 -10.27 31.75
N GLY A 76 8.82 -10.33 32.36
CA GLY A 76 8.97 -10.72 33.76
C GLY A 76 8.18 -9.82 34.73
N LEU A 77 8.13 -8.49 34.48
CA LEU A 77 7.29 -7.59 35.28
C LEU A 77 5.79 -7.86 35.05
N ALA A 78 5.37 -8.10 33.82
CA ALA A 78 3.98 -8.45 33.52
C ALA A 78 3.55 -9.71 34.26
N THR A 79 4.40 -10.73 34.26
CA THR A 79 4.21 -11.98 35.03
C THR A 79 4.13 -11.72 36.54
N ALA A 80 5.07 -10.92 37.07
CA ALA A 80 5.09 -10.57 38.50
C ALA A 80 3.84 -9.80 38.97
N PHE A 81 3.26 -8.97 38.08
CA PHE A 81 2.00 -8.26 38.34
C PHE A 81 0.76 -9.05 37.93
N SER A 82 0.90 -10.34 37.59
CA SER A 82 -0.18 -11.22 37.14
C SER A 82 -1.00 -10.62 36.00
N LYS A 83 -0.35 -9.91 35.09
CA LYS A 83 -1.01 -9.33 33.91
C LYS A 83 -1.15 -10.38 32.81
N PRO A 84 -2.31 -10.50 32.18
CA PRO A 84 -2.45 -11.30 30.98
C PRO A 84 -1.48 -10.86 29.90
N ILE A 85 -0.68 -11.79 29.36
CA ILE A 85 0.24 -11.56 28.25
C ILE A 85 -0.33 -12.25 27.03
N ILE A 86 -0.40 -11.54 25.89
CA ILE A 86 -0.80 -12.08 24.60
C ILE A 86 0.38 -11.93 23.64
N PRO A 87 1.08 -13.02 23.32
CA PRO A 87 2.16 -12.97 22.33
C PRO A 87 1.58 -12.81 20.92
N ILE A 88 2.16 -11.90 20.14
CA ILE A 88 1.89 -11.69 18.72
C ILE A 88 3.14 -12.11 17.96
N LYS A 89 3.11 -13.24 17.27
CA LYS A 89 4.26 -13.71 16.46
C LYS A 89 4.35 -12.95 15.16
N LEU A 90 5.49 -12.29 14.94
CA LEU A 90 5.79 -11.56 13.72
C LEU A 90 6.65 -12.37 12.75
N ASP A 91 7.40 -13.35 13.27
CA ASP A 91 8.26 -14.28 12.52
C ASP A 91 8.24 -15.67 13.17
N GLN A 92 9.00 -16.61 12.62
CA GLN A 92 9.09 -17.99 13.11
C GLN A 92 10.20 -18.18 14.16
N ALA A 93 10.76 -17.10 14.70
CA ALA A 93 11.80 -17.18 15.71
C ALA A 93 11.29 -17.82 17.01
N LYS A 94 12.14 -18.63 17.61
CA LYS A 94 11.85 -19.24 18.91
C LYS A 94 12.01 -18.20 20.00
N TYR A 95 11.23 -18.34 21.06
CA TYR A 95 11.40 -17.55 22.29
C TYR A 95 12.82 -17.72 22.84
N GLY A 96 13.46 -16.62 23.22
CA GLY A 96 14.73 -16.66 23.95
C GLY A 96 14.55 -17.28 25.33
N ASN A 97 15.62 -17.86 25.88
CA ASN A 97 15.57 -18.53 27.18
C ASN A 97 15.03 -17.62 28.32
N GLU A 98 15.27 -16.31 28.23
CA GLU A 98 14.86 -15.34 29.24
C GLU A 98 13.33 -15.12 29.29
N VAL A 99 12.60 -15.38 28.21
CA VAL A 99 11.13 -15.20 28.11
C VAL A 99 10.40 -16.52 27.90
N LEU A 100 11.12 -17.61 27.63
CA LEU A 100 10.54 -18.90 27.30
C LEU A 100 9.61 -19.41 28.41
N PHE A 101 10.05 -19.29 29.65
CA PHE A 101 9.27 -19.78 30.82
C PHE A 101 7.90 -19.08 30.94
N ASP A 102 7.88 -17.79 30.69
CA ASP A 102 6.67 -16.96 30.80
C ASP A 102 5.70 -17.13 29.62
N LEU A 103 6.21 -17.53 28.45
CA LEU A 103 5.46 -17.51 27.19
C LEU A 103 5.13 -18.87 26.59
N VAL A 104 5.85 -19.94 26.99
CA VAL A 104 5.78 -21.25 26.33
C VAL A 104 4.38 -21.89 26.37
N ASN A 105 3.60 -21.61 27.41
CA ASN A 105 2.27 -22.16 27.59
C ASN A 105 1.14 -21.18 27.25
N LEU A 106 1.45 -20.02 26.68
CA LEU A 106 0.45 -19.03 26.31
C LEU A 106 -0.05 -19.25 24.89
N ASP A 107 -1.35 -19.09 24.69
CA ASP A 107 -1.92 -18.95 23.36
C ASP A 107 -1.37 -17.66 22.70
N PHE A 108 -1.01 -17.75 21.43
CA PHE A 108 -0.46 -16.64 20.69
C PHE A 108 -1.30 -16.30 19.45
N VAL A 109 -1.20 -15.06 19.01
CA VAL A 109 -1.72 -14.62 17.73
C VAL A 109 -0.61 -14.76 16.68
N ASP A 110 -0.81 -15.64 15.70
CA ASP A 110 0.15 -15.83 14.62
C ASP A 110 -0.08 -14.76 13.52
N TYR A 111 0.81 -13.78 13.45
CA TYR A 111 0.76 -12.69 12.49
C TYR A 111 1.79 -12.87 11.37
N THR A 112 2.41 -14.04 11.27
CA THR A 112 3.42 -14.37 10.25
C THR A 112 2.81 -14.54 8.87
N ASP A 113 1.55 -15.01 8.79
CA ASP A 113 0.82 -15.20 7.53
C ASP A 113 0.12 -13.91 7.09
N PRO A 114 0.61 -13.22 6.04
CA PRO A 114 0.02 -11.97 5.55
C PRO A 114 -1.46 -12.10 5.15
N PHE A 115 -1.87 -13.27 4.66
CA PHE A 115 -3.24 -13.50 4.19
C PHE A 115 -4.26 -13.61 5.32
N LYS A 116 -3.80 -13.90 6.55
CA LYS A 116 -4.65 -14.04 7.72
C LYS A 116 -4.61 -12.82 8.66
N ARG A 117 -3.79 -11.82 8.35
CA ARG A 117 -3.56 -10.65 9.25
C ARG A 117 -4.85 -9.93 9.63
N LYS A 118 -5.76 -9.74 8.69
CA LYS A 118 -7.05 -9.11 8.97
C LYS A 118 -7.88 -9.92 9.97
N ASP A 119 -8.03 -11.21 9.71
CA ASP A 119 -8.78 -12.11 10.59
C ASP A 119 -8.11 -12.25 11.98
N MET A 120 -6.78 -12.23 12.01
CA MET A 120 -6.01 -12.27 13.27
C MET A 120 -6.19 -10.98 14.07
N MET A 121 -6.23 -9.82 13.41
CA MET A 121 -6.51 -8.54 14.06
C MET A 121 -7.92 -8.52 14.65
N GLU A 122 -8.92 -8.97 13.92
CA GLU A 122 -10.30 -9.08 14.42
C GLU A 122 -10.40 -10.04 15.62
N LYS A 123 -9.71 -11.19 15.56
CA LYS A 123 -9.62 -12.12 16.69
C LYS A 123 -8.95 -11.50 17.91
N LEU A 124 -7.84 -10.78 17.70
CA LEU A 124 -7.15 -10.06 18.77
C LEU A 124 -8.06 -9.04 19.44
N ILE A 125 -8.78 -8.24 18.67
CA ILE A 125 -9.73 -7.25 19.17
C ILE A 125 -10.80 -7.93 20.04
N ASN A 126 -11.39 -9.04 19.58
CA ASN A 126 -12.38 -9.80 20.36
C ASN A 126 -11.81 -10.37 21.67
N VAL A 127 -10.57 -10.89 21.63
CA VAL A 127 -9.88 -11.38 22.84
C VAL A 127 -9.63 -10.25 23.83
N LEU A 128 -9.21 -9.06 23.36
CA LEU A 128 -8.99 -7.90 24.20
C LEU A 128 -10.30 -7.42 24.85
N HIS A 129 -11.40 -7.34 24.11
CA HIS A 129 -12.72 -7.01 24.68
C HIS A 129 -13.10 -7.98 25.79
N SER A 130 -12.92 -9.28 25.57
CA SER A 130 -13.23 -10.32 26.58
C SER A 130 -12.35 -10.20 27.82
N LYS A 131 -11.06 -9.91 27.66
CA LYS A 131 -10.12 -9.87 28.82
C LYS A 131 -10.20 -8.58 29.61
N ILE A 132 -10.58 -7.46 28.99
CA ILE A 132 -10.64 -6.15 29.66
C ILE A 132 -11.95 -5.94 30.40
N GLY A 133 -12.98 -6.74 30.09
CA GLY A 133 -14.26 -6.72 30.85
C GLY A 133 -15.02 -5.41 30.75
N ARG A 134 -14.72 -4.57 29.75
CA ARG A 134 -15.51 -3.40 29.40
C ARG A 134 -16.46 -3.79 28.28
N ASP A 135 -17.76 -3.47 28.47
CA ASP A 135 -18.67 -3.31 27.36
C ASP A 135 -18.21 -2.09 26.52
N ILE A 136 -17.13 -2.27 25.76
CA ILE A 136 -16.79 -1.32 24.70
C ILE A 136 -17.85 -1.58 23.65
N PRO A 137 -18.73 -0.62 23.37
CA PRO A 137 -19.75 -0.82 22.35
C PRO A 137 -19.04 -1.24 21.08
N PRO A 138 -19.59 -2.24 20.33
CA PRO A 138 -19.01 -2.65 19.07
C PRO A 138 -18.76 -1.38 18.24
N PRO A 139 -17.68 -1.35 17.44
CA PRO A 139 -17.28 -0.16 16.69
C PRO A 139 -18.52 0.38 16.01
N THR A 140 -18.98 1.53 16.45
CA THR A 140 -20.09 2.19 15.78
C THR A 140 -19.60 2.40 14.37
N LYS A 141 -20.11 1.62 13.39
CA LYS A 141 -20.09 2.02 11.98
C LYS A 141 -20.24 3.53 12.02
N LYS A 142 -19.21 4.29 11.57
CA LYS A 142 -19.12 5.75 11.65
C LYS A 142 -20.54 6.31 11.65
N ARG A 143 -21.00 6.76 12.79
CA ARG A 143 -22.29 7.39 12.93
C ARG A 143 -22.17 8.61 12.03
N LYS A 144 -22.74 8.52 10.83
CA LYS A 144 -23.00 9.71 10.03
C LYS A 144 -23.67 10.64 11.01
N ASP A 145 -23.00 11.72 11.35
CA ASP A 145 -23.47 12.63 12.37
C ASP A 145 -24.95 12.90 12.16
N LYS A 146 -25.80 12.47 13.11
CA LYS A 146 -27.24 12.69 13.05
C LYS A 146 -27.58 14.18 13.04
N HIS A 147 -26.66 15.05 13.41
CA HIS A 147 -26.79 16.49 13.28
C HIS A 147 -26.98 16.96 11.83
N TYR A 148 -26.24 16.36 10.86
CA TYR A 148 -26.46 16.67 9.44
C TYR A 148 -27.79 16.14 8.91
N LEU A 149 -28.28 15.03 9.47
CA LEU A 149 -29.59 14.49 9.07
C LEU A 149 -30.73 15.41 9.50
N TRP A 150 -30.62 16.05 10.69
CA TRP A 150 -31.64 17.02 11.16
C TRP A 150 -31.62 18.33 10.37
N TYR A 151 -30.42 18.82 9.99
CA TYR A 151 -30.31 19.96 9.08
C TYR A 151 -30.83 19.63 7.67
N GLY A 152 -30.54 18.43 7.15
CA GLY A 152 -31.07 17.96 5.88
C GLY A 152 -32.59 17.81 5.87
N VAL A 153 -33.17 17.28 6.94
CA VAL A 153 -34.64 17.16 7.09
C VAL A 153 -35.29 18.54 7.26
N GLY A 154 -34.70 19.44 8.04
CA GLY A 154 -35.19 20.82 8.19
C GLY A 154 -35.20 21.60 6.89
N VAL A 155 -34.12 21.49 6.09
CA VAL A 155 -34.03 22.15 4.77
C VAL A 155 -34.97 21.49 3.76
N ALA A 156 -35.12 20.16 3.78
CA ALA A 156 -36.07 19.47 2.90
C ALA A 156 -37.53 19.82 3.20
N VAL A 157 -37.91 19.99 4.48
CA VAL A 157 -39.27 20.41 4.88
C VAL A 157 -39.54 21.88 4.50
N LEU A 158 -38.54 22.77 4.69
CA LEU A 158 -38.67 24.18 4.24
C LEU A 158 -38.73 24.29 2.71
N LEU A 159 -37.96 23.52 1.96
CA LEU A 159 -38.04 23.46 0.49
C LEU A 159 -39.38 22.88 0.02
N ALA A 160 -39.90 21.84 0.67
CA ALA A 160 -41.22 21.28 0.34
C ALA A 160 -42.36 22.28 0.57
N ILE A 161 -42.30 23.05 1.66
CA ILE A 161 -43.29 24.09 1.93
C ILE A 161 -43.22 25.24 0.92
N THR A 162 -42.02 25.69 0.55
CA THR A 162 -41.83 26.73 -0.46
C THR A 162 -42.25 26.28 -1.86
N ILE A 163 -41.98 25.04 -2.24
CA ILE A 163 -42.43 24.46 -3.52
C ILE A 163 -43.95 24.30 -3.53
N SER A 164 -44.57 23.86 -2.44
CA SER A 164 -46.05 23.76 -2.36
C SER A 164 -46.75 25.11 -2.44
N VAL A 165 -46.17 26.16 -1.85
CA VAL A 165 -46.69 27.53 -1.94
C VAL A 165 -46.51 28.08 -3.36
N LEU A 166 -45.35 27.81 -4.03
CA LEU A 166 -45.13 28.19 -5.42
C LEU A 166 -46.05 27.45 -6.40
N PHE A 167 -46.36 26.16 -6.13
CA PHE A 167 -47.29 25.39 -6.96
C PHE A 167 -48.76 25.86 -6.83
N LEU A 168 -49.12 26.41 -5.67
CA LEU A 168 -50.47 26.98 -5.44
C LEU A 168 -50.61 28.40 -6.04
N LEU A 169 -49.48 29.09 -6.30
CA LEU A 169 -49.44 30.43 -6.87
C LEU A 169 -49.28 30.48 -8.39
N ASN A 170 -48.75 29.40 -9.00
CA ASN A 170 -48.59 29.29 -10.45
C ASN A 170 -49.38 28.10 -10.98
N GLY A 171 -50.65 28.29 -11.25
CA GLY A 171 -51.46 27.32 -11.95
C GLY A 171 -51.07 27.20 -13.43
N GLY A 172 -50.66 26.02 -13.83
CA GLY A 172 -50.73 25.52 -15.19
C GLY A 172 -49.56 25.81 -16.11
N GLU A 173 -48.79 24.79 -16.38
CA GLU A 173 -48.34 24.34 -17.70
C GLU A 173 -47.43 23.10 -17.58
N ASP A 174 -47.77 22.06 -18.32
CA ASP A 174 -47.02 20.79 -18.37
C ASP A 174 -45.63 20.99 -18.95
N ASN A 175 -44.59 20.60 -18.18
CA ASN A 175 -43.26 20.36 -18.76
C ASN A 175 -42.57 19.18 -18.08
N HIS A 176 -42.28 18.20 -18.88
CA HIS A 176 -41.39 17.06 -18.59
C HIS A 176 -40.05 17.55 -18.04
N GLN A 177 -39.82 17.40 -16.73
CA GLN A 177 -38.46 17.49 -16.18
C GLN A 177 -37.90 16.12 -15.91
N SER A 178 -36.85 15.84 -16.64
CA SER A 178 -35.95 14.68 -16.45
C SER A 178 -35.38 14.70 -15.03
N ASN A 179 -35.64 13.66 -14.27
CA ASN A 179 -34.96 13.37 -12.99
C ASN A 179 -33.45 13.18 -13.23
N GLN A 180 -32.66 14.20 -12.95
CA GLN A 180 -31.24 14.00 -12.68
C GLN A 180 -31.08 13.49 -11.24
N SER A 181 -31.14 12.16 -11.09
CA SER A 181 -30.58 11.48 -9.94
C SER A 181 -29.05 11.69 -10.02
N THR A 182 -28.48 12.34 -9.04
CA THR A 182 -27.03 12.33 -8.78
C THR A 182 -26.64 10.89 -8.45
N ASN A 183 -26.32 10.11 -9.49
CA ASN A 183 -25.69 8.81 -9.34
C ASN A 183 -24.32 9.05 -8.75
N LEU A 184 -24.16 8.81 -7.44
CA LEU A 184 -22.87 8.45 -6.88
C LEU A 184 -22.46 7.17 -7.59
N THR A 185 -21.62 7.30 -8.61
CA THR A 185 -21.06 6.15 -9.34
C THR A 185 -20.30 5.31 -8.32
N HIS A 186 -20.87 4.18 -7.94
CA HIS A 186 -20.19 3.18 -7.13
C HIS A 186 -19.12 2.56 -8.04
N LEU A 187 -17.85 2.89 -7.79
CA LEU A 187 -16.74 2.30 -8.53
C LEU A 187 -16.59 0.84 -8.11
N GLU A 188 -16.66 -0.06 -9.10
CA GLU A 188 -16.41 -1.47 -8.86
C GLU A 188 -14.95 -1.71 -8.42
N PRO A 189 -14.69 -2.66 -7.51
CA PRO A 189 -13.34 -2.92 -7.00
C PRO A 189 -12.37 -3.44 -8.07
N GLU A 190 -12.92 -4.06 -9.13
CA GLU A 190 -12.15 -4.56 -10.26
C GLU A 190 -12.95 -4.47 -11.57
N LYS A 191 -12.23 -4.43 -12.70
CA LYS A 191 -12.82 -4.56 -14.05
C LYS A 191 -12.06 -5.64 -14.82
N VAL A 192 -12.78 -6.53 -15.46
CA VAL A 192 -12.20 -7.57 -16.34
C VAL A 192 -12.47 -7.20 -17.79
N PHE A 193 -11.41 -7.21 -18.58
CA PHE A 193 -11.47 -6.98 -20.01
C PHE A 193 -11.07 -8.24 -20.77
N VAL A 194 -11.69 -8.46 -21.93
CA VAL A 194 -11.36 -9.57 -22.81
C VAL A 194 -11.05 -8.99 -24.19
N VAL A 195 -9.89 -9.32 -24.73
CA VAL A 195 -9.51 -8.97 -26.11
C VAL A 195 -9.04 -10.25 -26.77
N GLY A 196 -9.74 -10.64 -27.84
CA GLY A 196 -9.54 -11.93 -28.46
C GLY A 196 -9.68 -13.10 -27.47
N ASN A 197 -8.61 -13.87 -27.31
CA ASN A 197 -8.56 -15.00 -26.39
C ASN A 197 -7.92 -14.68 -25.02
N VAL A 198 -7.51 -13.42 -24.79
CA VAL A 198 -6.81 -13.00 -23.57
C VAL A 198 -7.73 -12.15 -22.70
N SER A 199 -7.85 -12.54 -21.44
CA SER A 199 -8.50 -11.74 -20.40
C SER A 199 -7.48 -11.11 -19.47
N PHE A 200 -7.74 -9.86 -19.03
CA PHE A 200 -6.91 -9.18 -18.06
C PHE A 200 -7.76 -8.39 -17.07
N LYS A 201 -7.21 -8.24 -15.87
CA LYS A 201 -7.90 -7.64 -14.72
C LYS A 201 -7.27 -6.29 -14.37
N MET A 202 -8.13 -5.28 -14.20
CA MET A 202 -7.79 -3.96 -13.70
C MET A 202 -8.35 -3.78 -12.30
N LEU A 203 -7.51 -3.43 -11.34
CA LEU A 203 -7.86 -3.26 -9.93
C LEU A 203 -8.06 -1.78 -9.61
N LEU A 204 -9.08 -1.46 -8.83
CA LEU A 204 -9.36 -0.09 -8.40
C LEU A 204 -8.33 0.39 -7.38
N VAL A 205 -7.57 1.39 -7.72
CA VAL A 205 -6.73 2.17 -6.82
C VAL A 205 -7.53 3.42 -6.40
N LYS A 206 -8.03 3.44 -5.19
CA LYS A 206 -8.76 4.59 -4.66
C LYS A 206 -7.79 5.75 -4.46
N GLY A 207 -8.13 6.92 -4.99
CA GLY A 207 -7.32 8.11 -4.86
C GLY A 207 -7.15 8.59 -3.41
N GLY A 208 -6.11 9.36 -3.19
CA GLY A 208 -5.73 9.91 -1.89
C GLY A 208 -4.50 10.79 -2.00
N SER A 209 -4.00 11.29 -0.87
CA SER A 209 -2.72 11.97 -0.78
C SER A 209 -1.67 11.04 -0.15
N PHE A 210 -0.42 11.16 -0.59
CA PHE A 210 0.71 10.43 -0.05
C PHE A 210 1.99 11.26 -0.15
N TYR A 211 3.02 10.86 0.56
CA TYR A 211 4.36 11.44 0.43
C TYR A 211 5.14 10.65 -0.62
N MET A 212 5.39 11.28 -1.76
CA MET A 212 6.16 10.73 -2.88
C MET A 212 7.65 10.98 -2.68
N GLY A 213 8.48 10.01 -3.08
CA GLY A 213 9.93 10.09 -2.94
C GLY A 213 10.45 9.45 -1.66
N ALA A 214 11.75 9.61 -1.43
CA ALA A 214 12.43 9.15 -0.22
C ALA A 214 13.55 10.12 0.18
N GLN A 215 13.94 10.10 1.47
CA GLN A 215 15.03 10.89 2.04
C GLN A 215 15.78 10.05 3.09
N ARG A 216 17.07 10.34 3.29
CA ARG A 216 17.95 9.59 4.21
C ARG A 216 18.36 10.39 5.45
N ASP A 217 17.98 11.66 5.54
CA ASP A 217 18.54 12.59 6.53
C ASP A 217 17.83 12.53 7.88
N ASN A 218 16.52 12.26 7.89
CA ASN A 218 15.73 12.30 9.11
C ASN A 218 14.74 11.15 9.23
N PRO A 219 15.01 10.16 10.14
CA PRO A 219 14.12 9.01 10.33
C PRO A 219 12.74 9.35 10.89
N ASP A 220 12.55 10.54 11.43
CA ASP A 220 11.28 11.00 12.01
C ASP A 220 10.35 11.63 10.95
N LEU A 221 10.86 11.89 9.74
CA LEU A 221 10.10 12.49 8.66
C LEU A 221 9.56 11.42 7.66
N PRO A 222 8.47 11.74 6.94
CA PRO A 222 7.95 10.88 5.89
C PRO A 222 9.02 10.53 4.85
N GLY A 223 8.91 9.33 4.29
CA GLY A 223 9.79 8.87 3.21
C GLY A 223 11.21 8.53 3.66
N PHE A 224 11.48 8.36 4.97
CA PHE A 224 12.81 7.94 5.41
C PHE A 224 13.16 6.55 4.85
N ASP A 225 14.29 6.49 4.16
CA ASP A 225 14.93 5.27 3.67
C ASP A 225 16.44 5.53 3.62
N GLU A 226 17.22 4.76 4.37
CA GLU A 226 18.70 4.91 4.44
C GLU A 226 19.39 4.73 3.08
N ASP A 227 18.72 4.01 2.14
CA ASP A 227 19.18 3.78 0.76
C ASP A 227 18.63 4.81 -0.24
N ALA A 228 17.97 5.89 0.21
CA ALA A 228 17.41 6.90 -0.69
C ALA A 228 18.51 7.54 -1.56
N ALA A 229 18.21 7.71 -2.85
CA ALA A 229 19.07 8.40 -3.80
C ALA A 229 18.68 9.89 -3.92
N GLU A 230 19.61 10.72 -4.37
CA GLU A 230 19.39 12.18 -4.52
C GLU A 230 18.24 12.52 -5.46
N ASP A 231 17.98 11.70 -6.47
CA ASP A 231 16.88 11.91 -7.42
C ASP A 231 15.51 11.47 -6.87
N GLU A 232 15.46 10.88 -5.67
CA GLU A 232 14.24 10.56 -4.94
C GLU A 232 13.81 11.73 -4.03
N GLU A 233 14.64 12.78 -3.87
CA GLU A 233 14.39 13.98 -3.07
C GLU A 233 13.95 15.18 -3.91
N PRO A 234 13.22 16.14 -3.30
CA PRO A 234 12.66 16.12 -1.96
C PRO A 234 11.41 15.26 -1.85
N VAL A 235 11.18 14.71 -0.64
CA VAL A 235 9.89 14.10 -0.32
C VAL A 235 8.81 15.18 -0.30
N HIS A 236 7.73 14.97 -1.03
CA HIS A 236 6.66 15.95 -1.18
C HIS A 236 5.28 15.28 -1.18
N GLU A 237 4.27 16.01 -0.75
CA GLU A 237 2.89 15.50 -0.77
C GLU A 237 2.30 15.59 -2.17
N VAL A 238 1.74 14.47 -2.65
CA VAL A 238 1.07 14.36 -3.94
C VAL A 238 -0.33 13.83 -3.74
N LYS A 239 -1.30 14.41 -4.47
CA LYS A 239 -2.67 13.92 -4.54
C LYS A 239 -2.89 13.17 -5.83
N VAL A 240 -3.40 11.94 -5.72
CA VAL A 240 -3.74 11.06 -6.85
C VAL A 240 -5.25 10.88 -6.90
N ASN A 241 -5.84 10.96 -8.07
CA ASN A 241 -7.24 10.62 -8.28
C ASN A 241 -7.43 9.09 -8.28
N SER A 242 -8.67 8.61 -8.15
CA SER A 242 -8.95 7.18 -8.31
C SER A 242 -8.73 6.75 -9.76
N PHE A 243 -8.17 5.56 -9.96
CA PHE A 243 -7.93 4.96 -11.27
C PHE A 243 -7.94 3.44 -11.16
N TYR A 244 -7.95 2.73 -12.28
CA TYR A 244 -7.75 1.29 -12.33
C TYR A 244 -6.35 0.99 -12.85
N MET A 245 -5.65 0.03 -12.23
CA MET A 245 -4.32 -0.42 -12.65
C MET A 245 -4.34 -1.90 -12.98
N LEU A 246 -3.63 -2.30 -14.02
CA LEU A 246 -3.44 -3.70 -14.37
C LEU A 246 -2.78 -4.44 -13.21
N GLU A 247 -3.33 -5.61 -12.84
CA GLU A 247 -2.90 -6.36 -11.65
C GLU A 247 -1.42 -6.78 -11.64
N SER A 248 -0.79 -6.89 -12.81
CA SER A 248 0.64 -7.19 -13.00
C SER A 248 1.20 -6.41 -14.20
N GLU A 249 2.42 -6.67 -14.62
CA GLU A 249 2.94 -6.17 -15.89
C GLU A 249 2.12 -6.73 -17.07
N VAL A 250 2.10 -6.01 -18.20
CA VAL A 250 1.54 -6.53 -19.46
C VAL A 250 2.26 -7.81 -19.83
N THR A 251 1.51 -8.89 -20.04
CA THR A 251 2.06 -10.20 -20.39
C THR A 251 2.39 -10.33 -21.88
N GLN A 252 3.24 -11.29 -22.22
CA GLN A 252 3.56 -11.61 -23.61
C GLN A 252 2.34 -12.07 -24.39
N SER A 253 1.38 -12.77 -23.75
CA SER A 253 0.11 -13.15 -24.39
C SER A 253 -0.74 -11.93 -24.73
N LEU A 254 -0.90 -10.99 -23.76
CA LEU A 254 -1.67 -9.76 -24.00
C LEU A 254 -1.02 -8.89 -25.08
N TRP A 255 0.31 -8.76 -25.06
CA TRP A 255 1.04 -8.06 -26.10
C TRP A 255 0.81 -8.67 -27.48
N LYS A 256 0.96 -10.00 -27.62
CA LYS A 256 0.76 -10.70 -28.92
C LYS A 256 -0.68 -10.54 -29.43
N GLU A 257 -1.66 -10.61 -28.53
CA GLU A 257 -3.07 -10.45 -28.91
C GLU A 257 -3.36 -9.05 -29.50
N ILE A 258 -2.75 -8.02 -28.94
CA ILE A 258 -2.94 -6.63 -29.37
C ILE A 258 -2.07 -6.28 -30.58
N MET A 259 -0.80 -6.68 -30.56
CA MET A 259 0.19 -6.27 -31.58
C MET A 259 0.24 -7.22 -32.78
N GLY A 260 -0.14 -8.48 -32.56
CA GLY A 260 -0.10 -9.55 -33.59
C GLY A 260 1.26 -10.25 -33.71
N GLU A 261 2.29 -9.72 -33.11
CA GLU A 261 3.68 -10.24 -33.18
C GLU A 261 4.49 -9.91 -31.92
N GLU A 262 5.60 -10.62 -31.73
CA GLU A 262 6.61 -10.30 -30.70
C GLU A 262 7.35 -8.99 -31.09
N PRO A 263 7.97 -8.28 -30.11
CA PRO A 263 8.80 -7.11 -30.43
C PRO A 263 9.90 -7.46 -31.43
N LYS A 264 10.09 -6.62 -32.43
CA LYS A 264 11.07 -6.86 -33.51
C LYS A 264 12.51 -6.52 -33.13
N GLU A 265 12.63 -5.68 -32.10
CA GLU A 265 13.92 -5.19 -31.64
C GLU A 265 14.69 -6.28 -30.88
N LYS A 266 16.00 -6.37 -31.12
CA LYS A 266 16.92 -7.27 -30.42
C LYS A 266 16.51 -8.73 -30.46
N GLU A 267 16.51 -9.66 -30.75
CA GLU A 267 16.19 -11.10 -30.63
C GLU A 267 14.75 -11.42 -30.12
N GLY A 268 13.87 -10.42 -29.94
CA GLY A 268 12.53 -10.66 -29.39
C GLY A 268 12.58 -11.26 -27.99
N TRP A 269 11.62 -12.17 -27.69
CA TRP A 269 11.59 -12.93 -26.44
C TRP A 269 12.27 -14.28 -26.59
N THR A 270 13.15 -14.62 -25.65
CA THR A 270 13.91 -15.87 -25.68
C THR A 270 13.75 -16.66 -24.39
N GLU A 271 13.98 -17.98 -24.45
CA GLU A 271 13.99 -18.84 -23.27
C GLU A 271 15.06 -18.42 -22.25
N ALA A 272 16.16 -17.83 -22.71
CA ALA A 272 17.22 -17.35 -21.86
C ALA A 272 16.81 -16.17 -20.97
N TYR A 273 15.81 -15.38 -21.41
CA TYR A 273 15.33 -14.21 -20.68
C TYR A 273 13.87 -14.32 -20.23
N GLY A 274 13.21 -15.45 -20.49
CA GLY A 274 11.85 -15.77 -20.14
C GLY A 274 10.87 -15.58 -21.31
N LYS A 275 10.31 -16.69 -21.78
CA LYS A 275 9.34 -16.74 -22.88
C LYS A 275 8.15 -17.60 -22.50
N GLY A 276 6.94 -17.11 -22.76
CA GLY A 276 5.68 -17.80 -22.50
C GLY A 276 4.56 -16.81 -22.23
N ASP A 277 3.34 -17.28 -22.27
CA ASP A 277 2.14 -16.44 -22.24
C ASP A 277 2.02 -15.61 -20.96
N ASP A 278 2.41 -16.17 -19.81
CA ASP A 278 2.32 -15.51 -18.49
C ASP A 278 3.59 -14.70 -18.14
N TYR A 279 4.61 -14.65 -19.01
CA TYR A 279 5.78 -13.83 -18.76
C TYR A 279 5.52 -12.35 -19.08
N PRO A 280 6.19 -11.41 -18.40
CA PRO A 280 6.04 -10.00 -18.74
C PRO A 280 6.57 -9.73 -20.16
N ALA A 281 5.92 -8.83 -20.86
CA ALA A 281 6.42 -8.32 -22.13
C ALA A 281 7.61 -7.40 -21.88
N TYR A 282 8.77 -7.70 -22.46
CA TYR A 282 10.00 -6.93 -22.33
C TYR A 282 10.60 -6.63 -23.73
N ASN A 283 11.73 -5.92 -23.81
CA ASN A 283 12.28 -5.38 -25.04
C ASN A 283 11.29 -4.45 -25.77
N ILE A 284 10.61 -3.61 -24.99
CA ILE A 284 9.57 -2.70 -25.47
C ILE A 284 10.01 -1.27 -25.17
N SER A 285 10.07 -0.43 -26.19
CA SER A 285 10.34 0.99 -26.06
C SER A 285 9.10 1.75 -25.53
N TRP A 286 9.29 2.95 -25.05
CA TRP A 286 8.16 3.81 -24.68
C TRP A 286 7.25 4.08 -25.88
N ASN A 287 7.84 4.30 -27.06
CA ASN A 287 7.09 4.50 -28.30
C ASN A 287 6.26 3.27 -28.69
N ASP A 288 6.77 2.04 -28.46
CA ASP A 288 6.00 0.82 -28.69
C ASP A 288 4.80 0.71 -27.74
N THR A 289 4.93 1.18 -26.48
CA THR A 289 3.79 1.21 -25.56
C THR A 289 2.66 2.10 -26.07
N GLN A 290 3.00 3.24 -26.71
CA GLN A 290 1.99 4.15 -27.28
C GLN A 290 1.26 3.51 -28.48
N VAL A 291 1.96 2.74 -29.30
CA VAL A 291 1.33 1.95 -30.38
C VAL A 291 0.41 0.88 -29.82
N PHE A 292 0.88 0.15 -28.79
CA PHE A 292 0.07 -0.86 -28.08
C PHE A 292 -1.20 -0.24 -27.49
N LEU A 293 -1.08 0.86 -26.75
CA LEU A 293 -2.21 1.57 -26.14
C LEU A 293 -3.21 2.07 -27.18
N LYS A 294 -2.74 2.62 -28.29
CA LYS A 294 -3.62 3.06 -29.40
C LYS A 294 -4.43 1.91 -29.94
N LYS A 295 -3.84 0.73 -30.16
CA LYS A 295 -4.53 -0.46 -30.64
C LYS A 295 -5.50 -1.00 -29.59
N LEU A 296 -5.08 -1.13 -28.32
CA LEU A 296 -5.93 -1.60 -27.22
C LEU A 296 -7.15 -0.70 -27.06
N ASN A 297 -6.96 0.63 -27.09
CA ASN A 297 -8.04 1.60 -26.97
C ASN A 297 -9.03 1.50 -28.13
N ALA A 298 -8.56 1.28 -29.35
CA ALA A 298 -9.42 1.06 -30.51
C ALA A 298 -10.26 -0.22 -30.37
N LEU A 299 -9.68 -1.31 -29.85
CA LEU A 299 -10.35 -2.60 -29.68
C LEU A 299 -11.39 -2.58 -28.55
N THR A 300 -11.09 -1.87 -27.46
CA THR A 300 -11.90 -1.88 -26.24
C THR A 300 -12.85 -0.69 -26.11
N HIS A 301 -12.68 0.34 -26.96
CA HIS A 301 -13.36 1.64 -26.84
C HIS A 301 -13.17 2.30 -25.46
N LYS A 302 -11.99 2.10 -24.85
CA LYS A 302 -11.55 2.70 -23.57
C LYS A 302 -10.33 3.57 -23.80
N GLN A 303 -9.90 4.29 -22.75
CA GLN A 303 -8.73 5.15 -22.76
C GLN A 303 -7.66 4.64 -21.78
N PHE A 304 -7.09 3.49 -22.10
CA PHE A 304 -5.91 2.99 -21.37
C PHE A 304 -4.70 3.87 -21.68
N ARG A 305 -3.85 4.04 -20.67
CA ARG A 305 -2.61 4.80 -20.75
C ARG A 305 -1.53 4.18 -19.87
N LEU A 306 -0.31 4.67 -19.94
CA LEU A 306 0.69 4.40 -18.91
C LEU A 306 0.30 5.12 -17.61
N PRO A 307 0.68 4.57 -16.44
CA PRO A 307 0.55 5.29 -15.18
C PRO A 307 1.42 6.55 -15.21
N THR A 308 1.01 7.61 -14.53
CA THR A 308 1.96 8.65 -14.14
C THR A 308 2.93 8.08 -13.11
N GLU A 309 4.10 8.72 -12.95
CA GLU A 309 5.06 8.30 -11.94
C GLU A 309 4.46 8.31 -10.53
N ALA A 310 3.66 9.34 -10.23
CA ALA A 310 2.96 9.46 -8.97
C ALA A 310 1.91 8.35 -8.75
N GLU A 311 1.12 8.01 -9.78
CA GLU A 311 0.16 6.89 -9.71
C GLU A 311 0.88 5.56 -9.50
N TRP A 312 2.01 5.37 -10.17
CA TRP A 312 2.80 4.16 -10.04
C TRP A 312 3.34 4.01 -8.60
N GLU A 313 3.97 5.06 -8.04
CA GLU A 313 4.52 5.01 -6.68
C GLU A 313 3.43 4.89 -5.63
N TYR A 314 2.31 5.62 -5.79
CA TYR A 314 1.14 5.52 -4.92
C TYR A 314 0.60 4.08 -4.88
N ALA A 315 0.45 3.45 -6.03
CA ALA A 315 -0.01 2.07 -6.15
C ALA A 315 1.01 1.07 -5.57
N ALA A 316 2.32 1.27 -5.82
CA ALA A 316 3.39 0.44 -5.27
C ALA A 316 3.44 0.51 -3.73
N ARG A 317 3.12 1.65 -3.14
CA ARG A 317 3.01 1.84 -1.67
C ARG A 317 1.71 1.29 -1.07
N GLY A 318 0.85 0.61 -1.85
CA GLY A 318 -0.42 0.10 -1.36
C GLY A 318 -1.48 1.20 -1.12
N GLY A 319 -1.42 2.31 -1.84
CA GLY A 319 -2.17 3.53 -1.57
C GLY A 319 -1.54 4.33 -0.43
N HIS A 320 -2.34 4.91 0.45
CA HIS A 320 -1.86 5.69 1.61
C HIS A 320 -1.59 4.84 2.86
N SER A 321 -1.66 3.52 2.75
CA SER A 321 -1.76 2.65 3.93
C SER A 321 -0.44 2.06 4.40
N THR A 322 0.64 2.09 3.62
CA THR A 322 1.89 1.45 4.03
C THR A 322 3.14 2.29 3.75
N SER A 323 4.18 2.02 4.55
CA SER A 323 5.51 2.59 4.40
C SER A 323 6.57 1.52 4.13
N TYR A 324 6.17 0.41 3.49
CA TYR A 324 7.12 -0.66 3.16
C TYR A 324 8.17 -0.17 2.16
N LYS A 325 9.38 -0.69 2.32
CA LYS A 325 10.51 -0.41 1.45
C LYS A 325 10.29 -0.95 0.03
N TYR A 326 9.66 -2.12 -0.06
CA TYR A 326 9.23 -2.76 -1.31
C TYR A 326 7.71 -2.87 -1.35
N SER A 327 7.14 -3.09 -2.51
CA SER A 327 5.69 -3.15 -2.65
C SER A 327 5.10 -4.36 -1.91
N GLY A 328 4.44 -4.09 -0.79
CA GLY A 328 3.79 -5.09 0.07
C GLY A 328 4.67 -5.71 1.15
N SER A 329 5.97 -5.37 1.28
CA SER A 329 6.85 -5.92 2.32
C SER A 329 8.13 -5.11 2.51
N ASP A 330 8.74 -5.18 3.70
CA ASP A 330 10.14 -4.77 3.94
C ASP A 330 11.14 -5.89 3.58
N HIS A 331 10.66 -7.11 3.29
CA HIS A 331 11.44 -8.27 2.90
C HIS A 331 11.38 -8.48 1.39
N VAL A 332 12.44 -8.11 0.69
CA VAL A 332 12.54 -8.14 -0.78
C VAL A 332 12.24 -9.51 -1.37
N GLU A 333 12.66 -10.58 -0.71
CA GLU A 333 12.51 -11.96 -1.18
C GLU A 333 11.05 -12.42 -1.28
N TYR A 334 10.12 -11.79 -0.59
CA TYR A 334 8.70 -12.18 -0.64
C TYR A 334 7.96 -11.58 -1.83
N VAL A 335 8.36 -10.38 -2.23
CA VAL A 335 7.61 -9.57 -3.20
C VAL A 335 8.36 -9.33 -4.52
N CYS A 336 9.64 -9.73 -4.62
CA CYS A 336 10.52 -9.29 -5.70
C CYS A 336 11.25 -10.44 -6.40
N TRP A 337 11.29 -10.40 -7.73
CA TRP A 337 12.25 -11.11 -8.53
C TRP A 337 13.42 -10.18 -8.85
N TYR A 338 14.61 -10.47 -8.32
CA TYR A 338 15.79 -9.61 -8.42
C TYR A 338 17.08 -10.43 -8.56
N SER A 339 18.24 -9.81 -8.68
CA SER A 339 19.51 -10.45 -9.05
C SER A 339 19.98 -11.56 -8.10
N LYS A 340 19.51 -11.61 -6.85
CA LYS A 340 19.89 -12.69 -5.92
C LYS A 340 19.00 -13.94 -6.05
N ASN A 341 17.80 -13.83 -6.63
CA ASN A 341 16.85 -14.94 -6.70
C ASN A 341 16.31 -15.22 -8.11
N ALA A 342 16.75 -14.46 -9.12
CA ALA A 342 16.37 -14.64 -10.52
C ALA A 342 17.55 -14.43 -11.48
N THR A 343 17.57 -15.18 -12.57
CA THR A 343 18.54 -15.04 -13.68
C THR A 343 17.88 -14.63 -15.00
N LYS A 344 16.56 -14.55 -14.99
CA LYS A 344 15.69 -14.13 -16.09
C LYS A 344 14.36 -13.62 -15.52
N THR A 345 13.47 -13.09 -16.35
CA THR A 345 12.09 -12.79 -15.93
C THR A 345 11.38 -14.05 -15.42
N SER A 346 10.42 -13.87 -14.56
CA SER A 346 9.52 -14.93 -14.08
C SER A 346 8.11 -14.68 -14.59
N PRO A 347 7.27 -15.73 -14.71
CA PRO A 347 5.85 -15.50 -14.94
C PRO A 347 5.29 -14.55 -13.90
N VAL A 348 4.39 -13.67 -14.33
CA VAL A 348 3.76 -12.68 -13.44
C VAL A 348 2.99 -13.34 -12.30
N LYS A 349 2.76 -12.63 -11.20
CA LYS A 349 1.95 -13.06 -10.05
C LYS A 349 2.50 -14.32 -9.34
N LYS A 350 3.82 -14.49 -9.30
CA LYS A 350 4.49 -15.59 -8.57
C LYS A 350 5.11 -15.15 -7.25
N ARG A 351 5.09 -13.86 -6.94
CA ARG A 351 5.45 -13.28 -5.65
C ARG A 351 4.19 -12.78 -4.95
N GLN A 352 4.33 -12.32 -3.70
CA GLN A 352 3.21 -11.76 -2.94
C GLN A 352 2.73 -10.45 -3.57
N GLU A 353 1.44 -10.25 -3.56
CA GLU A 353 0.78 -9.00 -3.91
C GLU A 353 0.92 -7.96 -2.78
N ASN A 354 0.73 -6.70 -3.13
CA ASN A 354 0.62 -5.64 -2.12
C ASN A 354 -0.82 -5.49 -1.61
N GLU A 355 -1.08 -4.48 -0.78
CA GLU A 355 -2.37 -4.23 -0.13
C GLU A 355 -3.49 -3.88 -1.12
N LEU A 356 -3.15 -3.54 -2.35
CA LEU A 356 -4.10 -3.29 -3.45
C LEU A 356 -4.26 -4.50 -4.37
N HIS A 357 -3.71 -5.66 -3.98
CA HIS A 357 -3.67 -6.89 -4.79
C HIS A 357 -2.89 -6.74 -6.10
N LEU A 358 -1.95 -5.78 -6.17
CA LEU A 358 -1.06 -5.60 -7.30
C LEU A 358 0.20 -6.44 -7.12
N PHE A 359 0.61 -7.11 -8.18
CA PHE A 359 1.78 -7.99 -8.22
C PHE A 359 2.94 -7.33 -8.94
N ASP A 360 4.15 -7.79 -8.62
CA ASP A 360 5.40 -7.50 -9.34
C ASP A 360 5.73 -5.99 -9.44
N MET A 361 5.18 -5.15 -8.52
CA MET A 361 5.52 -3.73 -8.42
C MET A 361 6.96 -3.52 -7.90
N SER A 362 7.61 -4.59 -7.43
CA SER A 362 9.04 -4.63 -7.10
C SER A 362 9.70 -5.78 -7.85
N GLY A 363 10.64 -5.48 -8.73
CA GLY A 363 11.41 -6.46 -9.51
C GLY A 363 10.77 -6.91 -10.82
N ASN A 364 11.05 -8.12 -11.25
CA ASN A 364 10.72 -8.74 -12.52
C ASN A 364 11.16 -7.90 -13.72
N VAL A 365 10.42 -6.87 -14.15
CA VAL A 365 10.88 -5.90 -15.14
C VAL A 365 10.67 -4.47 -14.65
N TRP A 366 11.55 -3.54 -15.03
CA TRP A 366 11.29 -2.11 -14.93
C TRP A 366 10.04 -1.77 -15.72
N GLU A 367 9.28 -0.78 -15.28
CA GLU A 367 8.03 -0.39 -15.91
C GLU A 367 8.06 1.07 -16.36
N TRP A 368 7.70 1.30 -17.64
CA TRP A 368 7.53 2.63 -18.17
C TRP A 368 6.39 3.38 -17.49
N CYS A 369 6.64 4.65 -17.17
CA CYS A 369 5.62 5.63 -16.81
C CYS A 369 5.36 6.60 -17.96
N GLY A 370 4.25 7.34 -17.86
CA GLY A 370 3.86 8.35 -18.86
C GLY A 370 4.69 9.63 -18.82
N ASP A 371 5.34 9.90 -17.67
CA ASP A 371 6.03 11.18 -17.43
C ASP A 371 7.41 11.22 -18.04
N ASN A 372 7.79 12.39 -18.57
CA ASN A 372 9.18 12.71 -18.79
C ASN A 372 9.90 12.79 -17.45
N TYR A 373 11.16 12.35 -17.42
CA TYR A 373 11.96 12.45 -16.23
C TYR A 373 12.31 13.91 -15.92
N SER A 374 12.06 14.31 -14.68
CA SER A 374 12.48 15.59 -14.12
C SER A 374 12.84 15.42 -12.64
N SER A 375 13.63 16.35 -12.10
CA SER A 375 13.86 16.40 -10.65
C SER A 375 12.55 16.74 -9.92
N TYR A 376 12.39 16.23 -8.69
CA TYR A 376 11.33 16.68 -7.80
C TYR A 376 11.67 18.11 -7.35
N ASP A 377 11.02 19.10 -7.91
CA ASP A 377 11.22 20.49 -7.51
C ASP A 377 10.08 20.91 -6.58
N SER A 378 10.45 21.51 -5.45
CA SER A 378 9.51 21.96 -4.42
C SER A 378 8.65 23.16 -4.83
N SER A 379 8.95 23.80 -5.96
CA SER A 379 8.32 25.07 -6.34
C SER A 379 7.33 25.03 -7.52
N ASP A 380 7.36 24.01 -8.40
CA ASP A 380 6.43 23.94 -9.55
C ASP A 380 6.45 22.57 -10.26
N ILE A 381 5.55 21.68 -9.87
CA ILE A 381 5.34 20.36 -10.51
C ILE A 381 4.79 20.48 -11.96
N GLN A 382 4.48 21.67 -12.44
CA GLN A 382 3.82 21.86 -13.75
C GLN A 382 4.62 22.61 -14.83
N SER A 383 5.82 23.10 -14.61
CA SER A 383 6.35 24.08 -15.56
C SER A 383 7.82 24.02 -15.98
N LYS A 384 8.63 23.05 -15.62
CA LYS A 384 9.98 22.95 -16.19
C LYS A 384 10.21 21.63 -16.91
N THR A 385 9.97 21.61 -18.22
CA THR A 385 10.66 20.67 -19.12
C THR A 385 12.16 20.90 -18.95
N ASP A 386 12.82 20.03 -18.20
CA ASP A 386 14.27 19.97 -18.19
C ASP A 386 14.71 19.68 -19.63
N THR A 387 15.33 20.67 -20.29
CA THR A 387 15.75 20.54 -21.69
C THR A 387 16.77 19.42 -21.90
N LEU A 388 17.40 18.92 -20.84
CA LEU A 388 18.35 17.81 -20.86
C LEU A 388 17.66 16.45 -21.01
N HIS A 389 16.39 16.31 -20.58
CA HIS A 389 15.65 15.04 -20.57
C HIS A 389 14.37 15.04 -21.42
N GLN A 390 14.32 15.87 -22.48
CA GLN A 390 13.11 16.05 -23.31
C GLN A 390 12.53 14.77 -23.90
N ASN A 391 13.34 13.70 -24.03
CA ASN A 391 12.95 12.41 -24.60
C ASN A 391 13.21 11.23 -23.65
N ASP A 392 13.48 11.54 -22.38
CA ASP A 392 13.72 10.54 -21.35
C ASP A 392 12.45 10.37 -20.50
N TYR A 393 11.98 9.14 -20.41
CA TYR A 393 10.79 8.78 -19.65
C TYR A 393 11.15 7.98 -18.40
N VAL A 394 10.33 8.18 -17.38
CA VAL A 394 10.51 7.51 -16.08
C VAL A 394 10.29 6.01 -16.21
N CYS A 395 11.13 5.23 -15.49
CA CYS A 395 10.98 3.81 -15.28
C CYS A 395 11.01 3.51 -13.77
N ARG A 396 10.18 2.59 -13.32
CA ARG A 396 10.02 2.28 -11.90
C ARG A 396 10.10 0.77 -11.64
N GLY A 397 10.30 0.36 -10.36
CA GLY A 397 10.10 -1.00 -9.86
C GLY A 397 11.34 -1.89 -9.81
N GLY A 398 12.39 -1.62 -10.55
CA GLY A 398 13.52 -2.55 -10.65
C GLY A 398 13.27 -3.71 -11.60
N SER A 399 14.16 -4.72 -11.63
CA SER A 399 14.00 -5.89 -12.48
C SER A 399 14.72 -7.11 -11.91
N TRP A 400 14.53 -8.28 -12.53
CA TRP A 400 15.24 -9.52 -12.21
C TRP A 400 16.76 -9.40 -12.18
N GLY A 401 17.34 -8.44 -12.92
CA GLY A 401 18.78 -8.18 -12.92
C GLY A 401 19.22 -7.04 -11.99
N SER A 402 18.30 -6.45 -11.24
CA SER A 402 18.60 -5.33 -10.33
C SER A 402 19.05 -5.83 -8.96
N GLY A 403 19.92 -5.07 -8.29
CA GLY A 403 20.14 -5.24 -6.86
C GLY A 403 18.89 -4.81 -6.06
N GLU A 404 18.74 -5.31 -4.85
CA GLU A 404 17.59 -5.07 -3.99
C GLU A 404 17.29 -3.56 -3.80
N TRP A 405 18.31 -2.74 -3.63
CA TRP A 405 18.19 -1.30 -3.46
C TRP A 405 17.50 -0.58 -4.65
N ARG A 406 17.49 -1.22 -5.85
CA ARG A 406 16.80 -0.70 -7.04
C ARG A 406 15.35 -1.17 -7.16
N CYS A 407 14.91 -2.08 -6.29
CA CYS A 407 13.55 -2.60 -6.31
C CYS A 407 12.65 -1.92 -5.25
N ARG A 408 13.16 -0.87 -4.57
CA ARG A 408 12.41 -0.05 -3.60
C ARG A 408 11.29 0.72 -4.31
N VAL A 409 10.21 0.96 -3.62
CA VAL A 409 9.03 1.68 -4.17
C VAL A 409 9.35 3.11 -4.60
N SER A 410 10.34 3.75 -3.96
CA SER A 410 10.77 5.12 -4.25
C SER A 410 11.81 5.22 -5.37
N THR A 411 12.49 4.12 -5.71
CA THR A 411 13.59 4.15 -6.69
C THR A 411 13.11 4.58 -8.06
N ARG A 412 13.81 5.56 -8.61
CA ARG A 412 13.57 6.15 -9.93
C ARG A 412 14.65 5.75 -10.92
N LYS A 413 14.29 5.76 -12.17
CA LYS A 413 15.19 5.62 -13.32
C LYS A 413 14.58 6.26 -14.54
N TYR A 414 15.38 6.64 -15.50
CA TYR A 414 14.90 7.11 -16.79
C TYR A 414 15.61 6.42 -17.96
N ARG A 415 14.95 6.43 -19.10
CA ARG A 415 15.48 5.96 -20.37
C ARG A 415 14.89 6.77 -21.51
N ASN A 416 15.67 6.90 -22.57
CA ASN A 416 15.19 7.50 -23.81
C ASN A 416 13.99 6.70 -24.37
N ALA A 417 13.05 7.40 -25.01
CA ALA A 417 11.81 6.82 -25.54
C ALA A 417 12.00 5.61 -26.48
N ASP A 418 13.13 5.53 -27.18
CA ASP A 418 13.46 4.43 -28.10
C ASP A 418 14.26 3.29 -27.42
N HIS A 419 14.58 3.44 -26.13
CA HIS A 419 15.36 2.43 -25.43
C HIS A 419 14.58 1.13 -25.23
N VAL A 420 15.17 0.00 -25.60
CA VAL A 420 14.65 -1.35 -25.37
C VAL A 420 15.60 -2.16 -24.51
N SER A 421 15.07 -3.02 -23.65
CA SER A 421 15.85 -3.84 -22.76
C SER A 421 15.07 -5.07 -22.29
N LYS A 422 15.77 -6.21 -22.16
CA LYS A 422 15.24 -7.43 -21.53
C LYS A 422 14.86 -7.25 -20.04
N HIS A 423 15.14 -6.09 -19.48
CA HIS A 423 14.80 -5.70 -18.12
C HIS A 423 13.66 -4.69 -18.04
N LEU A 424 13.03 -4.34 -19.17
CA LEU A 424 12.11 -3.21 -19.26
C LEU A 424 10.84 -3.58 -20.02
N GLY A 425 9.72 -3.42 -19.36
CA GLY A 425 8.35 -3.62 -19.83
C GLY A 425 7.46 -2.48 -19.36
N PHE A 426 6.18 -2.76 -19.08
CA PHE A 426 5.23 -1.76 -18.64
C PHE A 426 3.96 -2.38 -18.07
N ARG A 427 3.20 -1.59 -17.33
CA ARG A 427 1.79 -1.84 -17.01
C ARG A 427 0.92 -0.69 -17.46
N ILE A 428 -0.40 -0.89 -17.44
CA ILE A 428 -1.36 0.09 -17.93
C ILE A 428 -2.35 0.48 -16.85
N VAL A 429 -2.92 1.68 -16.99
CA VAL A 429 -4.00 2.21 -16.17
C VAL A 429 -5.18 2.65 -17.02
N LEU A 430 -6.32 2.82 -16.35
CA LEU A 430 -7.57 3.33 -16.92
C LEU A 430 -8.18 4.30 -15.90
N ASP A 431 -8.60 5.47 -16.33
CA ASP A 431 -9.28 6.43 -15.46
C ASP A 431 -10.59 5.85 -14.92
N SER A 432 -10.94 6.19 -13.68
CA SER A 432 -12.09 5.62 -12.95
C SER A 432 -13.45 6.11 -13.42
#